data_d01d5c27958acffcefcba68acaefebe4
#
_entry.id   d01d5c27958acffcefcba68acaefebe4
#
_cell.length_a   1.000
_cell.length_b   1.000
_cell.length_c   1.000
_cell.angle_alpha   90.00
_cell.angle_beta   90.00
_cell.angle_gamma   90.00
#
_symmetry.space_group_name_H-M   'P 1'
#
loop_
_entity.id
_entity.type
_entity.pdbx_description
1 polymer ?
#
loop_
_entity_poly.entity_id
_entity_poly.type
_entity_poly.pdbx_seq_one_letter_code
_entity_poly.pdbx_strand_id
1 'polypeptide(L)'
;MRLTTKGRFAVTAMIDLALRQHSGPVTLAGISERRRISLSYLEQLFGKLRRRGLVSSVRGPGGGYCLAKTQEDISVADIIHAVDEALDATQCGGKADCSEDQRVCMTHDLWTNLNKKMFAYLDSVSLADLMAQQKQRAESVVLHDGRAHAHGAEQTALAAG
;
A
#
# COMPACT_ATOMS: atom_id res chain seq x y z
N MET A 1 -13.87 -10.58 7.10
CA MET A 1 -12.98 -9.98 6.07
C MET A 1 -12.11 -8.93 6.72
N ARG A 2 -10.84 -9.18 6.95
CA ARG A 2 -9.87 -8.17 7.44
C ARG A 2 -8.62 -8.28 6.56
N LEU A 3 -8.34 -7.23 5.81
CA LEU A 3 -6.98 -7.03 5.31
C LEU A 3 -6.09 -6.89 6.55
N THR A 4 -5.14 -7.79 6.73
CA THR A 4 -4.30 -7.77 7.94
C THR A 4 -3.35 -6.57 7.90
N THR A 5 -2.75 -6.27 9.03
CA THR A 5 -1.72 -5.25 9.16
C THR A 5 -0.56 -5.48 8.17
N LYS A 6 -0.30 -6.76 7.83
CA LYS A 6 0.79 -7.17 6.93
C LYS A 6 0.63 -6.57 5.52
N GLY A 7 -0.51 -6.79 4.86
CA GLY A 7 -0.77 -6.26 3.53
C GLY A 7 -0.79 -4.74 3.51
N ARG A 8 -1.45 -4.12 4.50
CA ARG A 8 -1.50 -2.65 4.61
C ARG A 8 -0.11 -2.04 4.76
N PHE A 9 0.72 -2.58 5.63
CA PHE A 9 2.08 -2.08 5.83
C PHE A 9 2.98 -2.33 4.63
N ALA A 10 2.83 -3.47 3.94
CA ALA A 10 3.57 -3.75 2.72
C ALA A 10 3.25 -2.71 1.63
N VAL A 11 1.97 -2.45 1.37
CA VAL A 11 1.55 -1.43 0.39
C VAL A 11 2.06 -0.04 0.79
N THR A 12 1.90 0.36 2.06
CA THR A 12 2.38 1.65 2.56
C THR A 12 3.89 1.82 2.37
N ALA A 13 4.68 0.79 2.69
CA ALA A 13 6.12 0.82 2.56
C ALA A 13 6.57 0.83 1.08
N MET A 14 5.85 0.14 0.19
CA MET A 14 6.12 0.15 -1.24
C MET A 14 5.83 1.52 -1.87
N ILE A 15 4.77 2.21 -1.44
CA ILE A 15 4.50 3.59 -1.87
C ILE A 15 5.63 4.51 -1.40
N ASP A 16 6.07 4.41 -0.14
CA ASP A 16 7.15 5.25 0.40
C ASP A 16 8.47 5.02 -0.34
N LEU A 17 8.79 3.76 -0.64
CA LEU A 17 9.94 3.39 -1.47
C LEU A 17 9.87 4.03 -2.86
N ALA A 18 8.74 3.84 -3.55
CA ALA A 18 8.54 4.33 -4.91
C ALA A 18 8.63 5.85 -5.03
N LEU A 19 8.07 6.58 -4.05
CA LEU A 19 8.12 8.05 -4.01
C LEU A 19 9.54 8.60 -3.82
N ARG A 20 10.47 7.83 -3.25
CA ARG A 20 11.81 8.32 -2.84
C ARG A 20 12.98 7.73 -3.61
N GLN A 21 12.79 6.64 -4.34
CA GLN A 21 13.87 5.95 -5.06
C GLN A 21 14.53 6.80 -6.17
N HIS A 22 13.91 7.92 -6.57
CA HIS A 22 14.51 8.85 -7.54
C HIS A 22 15.81 9.48 -7.03
N SER A 23 16.02 9.53 -5.70
CA SER A 23 17.23 10.04 -5.05
C SER A 23 18.24 8.93 -4.71
N GLY A 24 17.97 7.68 -5.14
CA GLY A 24 18.79 6.51 -4.85
C GLY A 24 18.09 5.46 -3.98
N PRO A 25 18.80 4.41 -3.54
CA PRO A 25 18.25 3.36 -2.71
C PRO A 25 17.67 3.90 -1.39
N VAL A 26 16.53 3.36 -0.97
CA VAL A 26 15.82 3.80 0.25
C VAL A 26 16.07 2.80 1.37
N THR A 27 16.49 3.29 2.54
CA THR A 27 16.74 2.44 3.72
C THR A 27 15.45 2.07 4.43
N LEU A 28 15.38 0.85 4.99
CA LEU A 28 14.23 0.44 5.81
C LEU A 28 14.12 1.25 7.10
N ALA A 29 15.23 1.71 7.66
CA ALA A 29 15.22 2.61 8.81
C ALA A 29 14.49 3.92 8.50
N GLY A 30 14.77 4.53 7.33
CA GLY A 30 14.06 5.72 6.90
C GLY A 30 12.56 5.50 6.66
N ILE A 31 12.16 4.34 6.11
CA ILE A 31 10.74 3.97 5.99
C ILE A 31 10.11 3.78 7.37
N SER A 32 10.81 3.08 8.27
CA SER A 32 10.39 2.83 9.65
C SER A 32 10.03 4.13 10.39
N GLU A 33 10.92 5.10 10.38
CA GLU A 33 10.72 6.41 10.99
C GLU A 33 9.53 7.16 10.41
N ARG A 34 9.44 7.26 9.09
CA ARG A 34 8.38 8.02 8.41
C ARG A 34 7.00 7.40 8.55
N ARG A 35 6.93 6.06 8.53
CA ARG A 35 5.64 5.33 8.53
C ARG A 35 5.28 4.73 9.88
N ARG A 36 6.17 4.86 10.89
CA ARG A 36 6.00 4.30 12.23
C ARG A 36 5.71 2.80 12.22
N ILE A 37 6.42 2.08 11.35
CA ILE A 37 6.40 0.63 11.24
C ILE A 37 7.72 0.12 11.80
N SER A 38 7.70 -0.92 12.65
CA SER A 38 8.94 -1.43 13.23
C SER A 38 9.93 -1.91 12.17
N LEU A 39 11.22 -1.64 12.37
CA LEU A 39 12.27 -1.99 11.41
C LEU A 39 12.33 -3.50 11.19
N SER A 40 12.28 -4.30 12.26
CA SER A 40 12.30 -5.76 12.16
C SER A 40 11.11 -6.32 11.36
N TYR A 41 9.96 -5.68 11.46
CA TYR A 41 8.78 -6.05 10.67
C TYR A 41 8.95 -5.71 9.19
N LEU A 42 9.51 -4.52 8.89
CA LEU A 42 9.85 -4.13 7.52
C LEU A 42 10.87 -5.09 6.89
N GLU A 43 11.88 -5.52 7.64
CA GLU A 43 12.87 -6.51 7.17
C GLU A 43 12.20 -7.82 6.75
N GLN A 44 11.23 -8.31 7.52
CA GLN A 44 10.46 -9.51 7.15
C GLN A 44 9.64 -9.29 5.89
N LEU A 45 8.92 -8.15 5.77
CA LEU A 45 8.12 -7.82 4.60
C LEU A 45 9.00 -7.68 3.35
N PHE A 46 10.09 -6.91 3.43
CA PHE A 46 11.00 -6.70 2.30
C PHE A 46 11.77 -7.95 1.90
N GLY A 47 12.05 -8.85 2.85
CA GLY A 47 12.57 -10.19 2.56
C GLY A 47 11.61 -10.99 1.66
N LYS A 48 10.30 -10.89 1.88
CA LYS A 48 9.28 -11.53 1.05
C LYS A 48 9.10 -10.83 -0.30
N LEU A 49 9.00 -9.51 -0.30
CA LEU A 49 8.90 -8.70 -1.52
C LEU A 49 10.09 -8.93 -2.47
N ARG A 50 11.30 -9.04 -1.91
CA ARG A 50 12.51 -9.35 -2.67
C ARG A 50 12.46 -10.75 -3.28
N ARG A 51 12.04 -11.77 -2.53
CA ARG A 51 11.90 -13.14 -3.04
C ARG A 51 10.91 -13.24 -4.20
N ARG A 52 9.90 -12.38 -4.22
CA ARG A 52 8.92 -12.27 -5.32
C ARG A 52 9.36 -11.32 -6.45
N GLY A 53 10.56 -10.75 -6.36
CA GLY A 53 11.10 -9.89 -7.41
C GLY A 53 10.41 -8.54 -7.55
N LEU A 54 9.76 -8.03 -6.50
CA LEU A 54 9.15 -6.70 -6.50
C LEU A 54 10.14 -5.61 -6.07
N VAL A 55 11.13 -5.97 -5.25
CA VAL A 55 12.22 -5.08 -4.83
C VAL A 55 13.56 -5.75 -4.96
N SER A 56 14.61 -4.95 -5.15
CA SER A 56 16.01 -5.34 -5.12
C SER A 56 16.74 -4.63 -3.98
N SER A 57 17.82 -5.23 -3.46
CA SER A 57 18.64 -4.63 -2.40
C SER A 57 20.01 -4.20 -2.94
N VAL A 58 20.43 -3.02 -2.56
CA VAL A 58 21.78 -2.47 -2.86
C VAL A 58 22.59 -2.48 -1.56
N ARG A 59 23.76 -3.11 -1.60
CA ARG A 59 24.68 -3.22 -0.44
C ARG A 59 25.66 -2.05 -0.42
N GLY A 60 26.21 -1.77 0.77
CA GLY A 60 27.29 -0.80 0.98
C GLY A 60 26.83 0.55 1.52
N PRO A 61 27.74 1.52 1.66
CA PRO A 61 27.43 2.88 2.07
C PRO A 61 26.43 3.51 1.09
N GLY A 62 25.34 4.07 1.60
CA GLY A 62 24.23 4.57 0.77
C GLY A 62 23.35 3.47 0.17
N GLY A 63 23.48 2.22 0.64
CA GLY A 63 22.64 1.10 0.23
C GLY A 63 21.22 1.17 0.76
N GLY A 64 20.37 0.25 0.34
CA GLY A 64 18.97 0.18 0.69
C GLY A 64 18.20 -0.69 -0.27
N TYR A 65 16.95 -0.31 -0.55
CA TYR A 65 16.08 -1.01 -1.48
C TYR A 65 15.62 -0.10 -2.62
N CYS A 66 15.44 -0.70 -3.78
CA CYS A 66 14.82 -0.10 -4.96
C CYS A 66 13.72 -1.02 -5.49
N LEU A 67 12.80 -0.49 -6.30
CA LEU A 67 11.88 -1.34 -7.06
C LEU A 67 12.68 -2.19 -8.05
N ALA A 68 12.26 -3.44 -8.24
CA ALA A 68 12.86 -4.35 -9.23
C ALA A 68 12.10 -4.34 -10.57
N LYS A 69 10.92 -3.70 -10.61
CA LYS A 69 10.07 -3.50 -11.78
C LYS A 69 9.63 -2.04 -11.84
N THR A 70 9.05 -1.62 -12.95
CA THR A 70 8.44 -0.30 -13.06
C THR A 70 7.23 -0.20 -12.11
N GLN A 71 6.88 0.99 -11.68
CA GLN A 71 5.77 1.23 -10.77
C GLN A 71 4.41 0.92 -11.41
N GLU A 72 4.35 0.97 -12.73
CA GLU A 72 3.18 0.60 -13.54
C GLU A 72 2.97 -0.93 -13.57
N ASP A 73 4.06 -1.70 -13.50
CA ASP A 73 4.07 -3.17 -13.57
C ASP A 73 3.94 -3.86 -12.19
N ILE A 74 3.73 -3.09 -11.14
CA ILE A 74 3.51 -3.62 -9.79
C ILE A 74 2.07 -3.28 -9.37
N SER A 75 1.21 -4.30 -9.30
CA SER A 75 -0.16 -4.15 -8.80
C SER A 75 -0.22 -4.24 -7.27
N VAL A 76 -1.29 -3.70 -6.68
CA VAL A 76 -1.56 -3.89 -5.24
C VAL A 76 -1.75 -5.36 -4.90
N ALA A 77 -2.34 -6.15 -5.80
CA ALA A 77 -2.49 -7.59 -5.65
C ALA A 77 -1.13 -8.29 -5.56
N ASP A 78 -0.15 -7.92 -6.38
CA ASP A 78 1.22 -8.46 -6.33
C ASP A 78 1.87 -8.23 -4.97
N ILE A 79 1.74 -7.01 -4.42
CA ILE A 79 2.33 -6.65 -3.13
C ILE A 79 1.70 -7.48 -2.00
N ILE A 80 0.37 -7.59 -1.97
CA ILE A 80 -0.36 -8.35 -0.95
C ILE A 80 -0.02 -9.83 -1.04
N HIS A 81 0.00 -10.39 -2.24
CA HIS A 81 0.35 -11.78 -2.49
C HIS A 81 1.82 -12.08 -2.12
N ALA A 82 2.73 -11.14 -2.36
CA ALA A 82 4.14 -11.30 -2.04
C ALA A 82 4.41 -11.48 -0.55
N VAL A 83 3.59 -10.90 0.32
CA VAL A 83 3.73 -10.99 1.77
C VAL A 83 2.92 -12.16 2.37
N ASP A 84 2.44 -13.08 1.54
CA ASP A 84 1.63 -14.26 1.90
C ASP A 84 0.38 -13.88 2.71
N GLU A 85 -0.31 -12.85 2.27
CA GLU A 85 -1.62 -12.52 2.82
C GLU A 85 -2.72 -13.12 1.97
N ALA A 86 -3.54 -13.96 2.58
CA ALA A 86 -4.71 -14.51 1.92
C ALA A 86 -5.83 -13.45 1.91
N LEU A 87 -6.22 -13.03 0.71
CA LEU A 87 -7.44 -12.27 0.49
C LEU A 87 -8.60 -13.25 0.35
N ASP A 88 -9.16 -13.67 1.45
CA ASP A 88 -10.27 -14.62 1.44
C ASP A 88 -11.45 -14.12 2.29
N ALA A 89 -12.60 -13.98 1.65
CA ALA A 89 -13.87 -13.67 2.31
C ALA A 89 -14.69 -14.93 2.63
N THR A 90 -14.26 -16.11 2.14
CA THR A 90 -14.92 -17.37 2.42
C THR A 90 -14.42 -17.95 3.75
N GLN A 91 -15.29 -18.62 4.50
CA GLN A 91 -14.87 -19.42 5.67
C GLN A 91 -14.20 -20.74 5.27
N CYS A 92 -14.54 -21.22 4.09
CA CYS A 92 -14.05 -22.51 3.57
C CYS A 92 -12.74 -22.42 2.78
N GLY A 93 -12.15 -21.22 2.64
CA GLY A 93 -10.96 -21.03 1.81
C GLY A 93 -11.18 -21.31 0.32
N GLY A 94 -12.42 -21.16 -0.17
CA GLY A 94 -12.80 -21.43 -1.57
C GLY A 94 -12.95 -22.89 -1.92
N LYS A 95 -12.93 -23.83 -0.94
CA LYS A 95 -13.14 -25.25 -1.18
C LYS A 95 -14.59 -25.54 -1.53
N ALA A 96 -14.81 -26.52 -2.41
CA ALA A 96 -16.15 -26.90 -2.86
C ALA A 96 -16.97 -27.70 -1.83
N ASP A 97 -16.34 -28.17 -0.76
CA ASP A 97 -16.89 -28.97 0.33
C ASP A 97 -16.95 -28.17 1.64
N CYS A 98 -17.76 -27.13 1.67
CA CYS A 98 -17.81 -26.21 2.81
C CYS A 98 -18.80 -26.61 3.92
N SER A 99 -19.52 -27.72 3.78
CA SER A 99 -20.40 -28.27 4.82
C SER A 99 -19.95 -29.69 5.22
N GLU A 100 -20.32 -30.13 6.43
CA GLU A 100 -20.04 -31.48 6.93
C GLU A 100 -20.61 -32.58 6.00
N ASP A 101 -21.63 -32.25 5.20
CA ASP A 101 -22.24 -33.14 4.22
C ASP A 101 -21.58 -33.10 2.84
N GLN A 102 -20.36 -32.56 2.70
CA GLN A 102 -19.65 -32.40 1.42
C GLN A 102 -20.45 -31.61 0.38
N ARG A 103 -21.29 -30.68 0.80
CA ARG A 103 -22.09 -29.83 -0.08
C ARG A 103 -21.58 -28.38 -0.04
N VAL A 104 -21.81 -27.70 -1.13
CA VAL A 104 -21.55 -26.26 -1.25
C VAL A 104 -22.50 -25.51 -0.33
N CYS A 105 -21.99 -24.62 0.52
CA CYS A 105 -22.82 -23.80 1.40
C CYS A 105 -23.70 -22.83 0.60
N MET A 106 -24.86 -22.44 1.13
CA MET A 106 -25.83 -21.57 0.46
C MET A 106 -25.25 -20.22 -0.02
N THR A 107 -24.19 -19.76 0.60
CA THR A 107 -23.55 -18.46 0.30
C THR A 107 -22.18 -18.59 -0.38
N HIS A 108 -21.79 -19.79 -0.80
CA HIS A 108 -20.49 -20.07 -1.41
C HIS A 108 -20.22 -19.20 -2.64
N ASP A 109 -21.17 -19.16 -3.56
CA ASP A 109 -21.03 -18.39 -4.80
C ASP A 109 -20.93 -16.88 -4.56
N LEU A 110 -21.67 -16.37 -3.58
CA LEU A 110 -21.60 -14.97 -3.17
C LEU A 110 -20.17 -14.59 -2.72
N TRP A 111 -19.61 -15.37 -1.80
CA TRP A 111 -18.28 -15.07 -1.24
C TRP A 111 -17.16 -15.34 -2.24
N THR A 112 -17.30 -16.37 -3.06
CA THR A 112 -16.36 -16.66 -4.14
C THR A 112 -16.34 -15.54 -5.19
N ASN A 113 -17.51 -15.04 -5.58
CA ASN A 113 -17.61 -13.92 -6.50
C ASN A 113 -17.07 -12.62 -5.91
N LEU A 114 -17.29 -12.38 -4.61
CA LEU A 114 -16.71 -11.24 -3.92
C LEU A 114 -15.17 -11.31 -3.92
N ASN A 115 -14.58 -12.47 -3.61
CA ASN A 115 -13.14 -12.69 -3.68
C ASN A 115 -12.58 -12.37 -5.07
N LYS A 116 -13.22 -12.89 -6.12
CA LYS A 116 -12.82 -12.61 -7.50
C LYS A 116 -12.84 -11.10 -7.83
N LYS A 117 -13.90 -10.40 -7.42
CA LYS A 117 -14.02 -8.95 -7.64
C LYS A 117 -13.00 -8.14 -6.86
N MET A 118 -12.74 -8.51 -5.60
CA MET A 118 -11.70 -7.87 -4.78
C MET A 118 -10.32 -8.05 -5.41
N PHE A 119 -9.98 -9.27 -5.80
CA PHE A 119 -8.70 -9.55 -6.43
C PHE A 119 -8.55 -8.79 -7.75
N ALA A 120 -9.55 -8.83 -8.62
CA ALA A 120 -9.55 -8.12 -9.88
C ALA A 120 -9.38 -6.59 -9.70
N TYR A 121 -10.03 -6.01 -8.69
CA TYR A 121 -9.85 -4.60 -8.35
C TYR A 121 -8.41 -4.30 -7.88
N LEU A 122 -7.88 -5.07 -6.94
CA LEU A 122 -6.52 -4.85 -6.42
C LEU A 122 -5.44 -5.10 -7.50
N ASP A 123 -5.71 -5.98 -8.45
CA ASP A 123 -4.84 -6.24 -9.59
C ASP A 123 -4.89 -5.11 -10.62
N SER A 124 -6.02 -4.43 -10.75
CA SER A 124 -6.17 -3.28 -11.64
C SER A 124 -5.56 -1.97 -11.12
N VAL A 125 -5.18 -1.92 -9.83
CA VAL A 125 -4.57 -0.73 -9.22
C VAL A 125 -3.07 -0.90 -9.16
N SER A 126 -2.33 -0.08 -9.89
CA SER A 126 -0.87 -0.09 -9.91
C SER A 126 -0.27 0.73 -8.77
N LEU A 127 1.02 0.51 -8.48
CA LEU A 127 1.78 1.33 -7.56
C LEU A 127 1.87 2.79 -8.06
N ALA A 128 1.93 3.00 -9.39
CA ALA A 128 1.91 4.32 -10.01
C ALA A 128 0.61 5.07 -9.70
N ASP A 129 -0.56 4.40 -9.78
CA ASP A 129 -1.85 5.00 -9.45
C ASP A 129 -1.90 5.49 -7.99
N LEU A 130 -1.39 4.68 -7.06
CA LEU A 130 -1.33 5.05 -5.65
C LEU A 130 -0.38 6.23 -5.40
N MET A 131 0.73 6.30 -6.12
CA MET A 131 1.66 7.43 -6.05
C MET A 131 1.02 8.72 -6.57
N ALA A 132 0.29 8.66 -7.69
CA ALA A 132 -0.43 9.79 -8.24
C ALA A 132 -1.47 10.32 -7.25
N GLN A 133 -2.24 9.45 -6.61
CA GLN A 133 -3.20 9.82 -5.56
C GLN A 133 -2.53 10.50 -4.36
N GLN A 134 -1.33 10.05 -3.94
CA GLN A 134 -0.60 10.67 -2.84
C GLN A 134 -0.09 12.08 -3.21
N LYS A 135 0.37 12.29 -4.43
CA LYS A 135 0.79 13.61 -4.91
C LYS A 135 -0.38 14.60 -4.94
N GLN A 136 -1.52 14.20 -5.50
CA GLN A 136 -2.72 15.03 -5.52
C GLN A 136 -3.21 15.43 -4.13
N ARG A 137 -3.15 14.51 -3.15
CA ARG A 137 -3.50 14.82 -1.76
C ARG A 137 -2.55 15.83 -1.13
N ALA A 138 -1.26 15.71 -1.38
CA ALA A 138 -0.27 16.68 -0.88
C ALA A 138 -0.50 18.08 -1.45
N GLU A 139 -0.79 18.19 -2.74
CA GLU A 139 -1.08 19.47 -3.41
C GLU A 139 -2.37 20.12 -2.88
N SER A 140 -3.43 19.31 -2.64
CA SER A 140 -4.70 19.85 -2.12
C SER A 140 -4.58 20.38 -0.68
N VAL A 141 -3.72 19.81 0.15
CA VAL A 141 -3.46 20.30 1.52
C VAL A 141 -2.75 21.66 1.48
N VAL A 142 -1.75 21.81 0.62
CA VAL A 142 -1.02 23.09 0.48
C VAL A 142 -1.93 24.22 0.03
N LEU A 143 -2.88 23.96 -0.88
CA LEU A 143 -3.86 24.95 -1.34
C LEU A 143 -4.86 25.36 -0.24
N HIS A 144 -5.18 24.46 0.68
CA HIS A 144 -6.11 24.76 1.79
C HIS A 144 -5.44 25.63 2.86
N ASP A 145 -4.19 25.33 3.23
CA ASP A 145 -3.42 26.15 4.18
C ASP A 145 -3.13 27.56 3.63
N GLY A 146 -2.85 27.68 2.33
CA GLY A 146 -2.64 28.98 1.68
C GLY A 146 -3.88 29.89 1.71
N ARG A 147 -5.10 29.32 1.66
CA ARG A 147 -6.34 30.09 1.77
C ARG A 147 -6.67 30.51 3.20
N ALA A 148 -6.28 29.72 4.20
CA ALA A 148 -6.49 30.06 5.60
C ALA A 148 -5.65 31.26 6.04
N HIS A 149 -4.43 31.41 5.54
CA HIS A 149 -3.58 32.57 5.81
C HIS A 149 -3.99 33.85 5.08
N ALA A 150 -4.61 33.72 3.89
CA ALA A 150 -5.10 34.91 3.16
C ALA A 150 -6.32 35.53 3.83
N HIS A 151 -7.23 34.76 4.41
CA HIS A 151 -8.40 35.31 5.12
C HIS A 151 -8.06 35.93 6.48
N GLY A 152 -6.98 35.50 7.15
CA GLY A 152 -6.52 36.09 8.41
C GLY A 152 -5.88 37.49 8.25
N ALA A 153 -5.27 37.74 7.10
CA ALA A 153 -4.63 39.05 6.82
C ALA A 153 -5.62 40.17 6.47
N GLU A 154 -6.77 39.82 5.86
CA GLU A 154 -7.80 40.81 5.51
C GLU A 154 -8.61 41.30 6.72
N GLN A 155 -8.80 40.48 7.73
CA GLN A 155 -9.53 40.84 8.94
C GLN A 155 -8.74 41.72 9.90
N THR A 156 -7.40 41.70 9.83
CA THR A 156 -6.54 42.55 10.67
C THR A 156 -6.40 44.00 10.13
N ALA A 157 -6.58 44.17 8.83
CA ALA A 157 -6.53 45.48 8.18
C ALA A 157 -7.80 46.33 8.40
N LEU A 158 -8.94 45.72 8.69
CA LEU A 158 -10.21 46.45 8.93
C LEU A 158 -10.42 46.89 10.40
N ALA A 159 -9.57 46.43 11.33
CA ALA A 159 -9.67 46.78 12.76
C ALA A 159 -8.74 47.92 13.19
N ALA A 160 -7.95 48.51 12.26
CA ALA A 160 -6.98 49.58 12.52
C ALA A 160 -7.31 50.90 11.81
N GLY A 161 -8.58 51.09 11.40
CA GLY A 161 -9.05 52.31 10.77
C GLY A 161 -10.08 53.03 11.65
#